data_d68208acf0ce061f6b6bbd8d8730f658
#
_entry.id   d68208acf0ce061f6b6bbd8d8730f658
#
_cell.length_a   1.000
_cell.length_b   1.000
_cell.length_c   1.000
_cell.angle_alpha   90.00
_cell.angle_beta   90.00
_cell.angle_gamma   90.00
#
_symmetry.space_group_name_H-M   'P 1'
#
loop_
_entity.id
_entity.type
_entity.pdbx_description
1 polymer ?
#
loop_
_entity_poly.entity_id
_entity_poly.type
_entity_poly.pdbx_seq_one_letter_code
_entity_poly.pdbx_strand_id
1 'polypeptide(L)'
;MRKFSTLDNGLRVVTHKMPAFESVSFGVWNEVGSRDEHEEINGTAHFLEHMAFKGTKSKTAKEIAEKIENVGGFINAYTSQETTAYFVKLLGNDLDIGIDVITDNLQNSTFDEKELERERGVILQEIGMYLDDPSEMVGDYWQRTAYPDQSLGRLIIGKKSIIQNIERKKIIDFMEHNYHPNKMIVSAAGNINHEELVEKISKSMTNLPKGNLVERKKASYKGGEYREEKELEQIHLTLGFEGLDFYDENFYALKIYTAIMGAGMSSRLFQEIREKRGLVYSIYAGSPSFSDTGTFQVVAGTGAEEIKELLPVLCDELANAPKNLTEKEIEKSKTQLKTSILMSKESTMSNAANSVHQISTF
;
A
#
# COMPACT_ATOMS: atom_id res chain seq x y z
N MET A 1 -6.94 -9.56 -22.05
CA MET A 1 -8.00 -8.52 -22.29
C MET A 1 -8.62 -8.20 -20.95
N ARG A 2 -8.79 -6.91 -20.62
CA ARG A 2 -9.50 -6.46 -19.42
C ARG A 2 -10.97 -6.22 -19.72
N LYS A 3 -11.82 -6.57 -18.76
CA LYS A 3 -13.26 -6.27 -18.77
C LYS A 3 -13.64 -5.66 -17.42
N PHE A 4 -14.67 -4.81 -17.45
CA PHE A 4 -15.14 -4.07 -16.28
C PHE A 4 -16.68 -4.10 -16.24
N SER A 5 -17.24 -4.24 -15.04
CA SER A 5 -18.67 -4.13 -14.76
C SER A 5 -18.90 -3.45 -13.43
N THR A 6 -20.02 -2.75 -13.32
CA THR A 6 -20.54 -2.22 -12.06
C THR A 6 -21.85 -2.92 -11.75
N LEU A 7 -21.97 -3.51 -10.56
CA LEU A 7 -23.20 -4.14 -10.10
C LEU A 7 -24.23 -3.09 -9.67
N ASP A 8 -25.50 -3.49 -9.56
CA ASP A 8 -26.61 -2.59 -9.16
C ASP A 8 -26.40 -1.93 -7.79
N ASN A 9 -25.63 -2.55 -6.90
CA ASN A 9 -25.28 -2.00 -5.60
C ASN A 9 -24.07 -1.05 -5.62
N GLY A 10 -23.47 -0.82 -6.79
CA GLY A 10 -22.30 0.04 -6.97
C GLY A 10 -20.95 -0.68 -6.86
N LEU A 11 -20.92 -2.00 -6.55
CA LEU A 11 -19.69 -2.77 -6.49
C LEU A 11 -19.06 -2.89 -7.89
N ARG A 12 -17.80 -2.55 -8.00
CA ARG A 12 -17.04 -2.61 -9.24
C ARG A 12 -16.32 -3.96 -9.38
N VAL A 13 -16.40 -4.57 -10.54
CA VAL A 13 -15.73 -5.85 -10.84
C VAL A 13 -14.84 -5.69 -12.07
N VAL A 14 -13.56 -5.99 -11.94
CA VAL A 14 -12.61 -5.97 -13.05
C VAL A 14 -11.94 -7.33 -13.21
N THR A 15 -11.74 -7.74 -14.45
CA THR A 15 -11.00 -8.96 -14.77
C THR A 15 -9.92 -8.69 -15.80
N HIS A 16 -8.79 -9.37 -15.66
CA HIS A 16 -7.77 -9.44 -16.69
C HIS A 16 -7.56 -10.89 -17.13
N LYS A 17 -8.13 -11.24 -18.29
CA LYS A 17 -7.99 -12.59 -18.84
C LYS A 17 -6.57 -12.85 -19.31
N MET A 18 -5.93 -13.88 -18.72
CA MET A 18 -4.56 -14.34 -19.00
C MET A 18 -4.57 -15.86 -19.27
N PRO A 19 -4.93 -16.29 -20.50
CA PRO A 19 -5.24 -17.70 -20.78
C PRO A 19 -4.03 -18.64 -20.74
N ALA A 20 -2.81 -18.09 -20.75
CA ALA A 20 -1.57 -18.89 -20.64
C ALA A 20 -1.17 -19.21 -19.19
N PHE A 21 -1.92 -18.71 -18.20
CA PHE A 21 -1.59 -18.90 -16.79
C PHE A 21 -2.55 -19.91 -16.15
N GLU A 22 -1.98 -20.91 -15.48
CA GLU A 22 -2.74 -21.86 -14.67
C GLU A 22 -3.24 -21.26 -13.36
N SER A 23 -2.50 -20.26 -12.81
CA SER A 23 -2.87 -19.58 -11.59
C SER A 23 -3.84 -18.41 -11.84
N VAL A 24 -4.67 -18.14 -10.85
CA VAL A 24 -5.54 -16.97 -10.76
C VAL A 24 -5.24 -16.22 -9.48
N SER A 25 -5.19 -14.91 -9.55
CA SER A 25 -5.24 -14.01 -8.39
C SER A 25 -6.59 -13.34 -8.34
N PHE A 26 -7.23 -13.40 -7.19
CA PHE A 26 -8.55 -12.85 -6.92
C PHE A 26 -8.52 -12.07 -5.61
N GLY A 27 -9.21 -10.94 -5.52
CA GLY A 27 -9.31 -10.21 -4.27
C GLY A 27 -10.31 -9.06 -4.33
N VAL A 28 -10.47 -8.43 -3.16
CA VAL A 28 -11.27 -7.23 -2.96
C VAL A 28 -10.37 -6.13 -2.42
N TRP A 29 -10.37 -5.01 -3.10
CA TRP A 29 -9.67 -3.78 -2.71
C TRP A 29 -10.71 -2.77 -2.25
N ASN A 30 -10.55 -2.27 -1.03
CA ASN A 30 -11.35 -1.19 -0.50
C ASN A 30 -10.55 0.11 -0.65
N GLU A 31 -11.14 1.14 -1.22
CA GLU A 31 -10.58 2.50 -1.28
C GLU A 31 -10.70 3.19 0.10
N VAL A 32 -10.25 2.48 1.13
CA VAL A 32 -10.28 2.85 2.54
C VAL A 32 -8.99 2.36 3.19
N GLY A 33 -8.32 3.22 3.93
CA GLY A 33 -7.10 2.89 4.65
C GLY A 33 -6.92 3.73 5.91
N SER A 34 -5.70 3.83 6.41
CA SER A 34 -5.42 4.58 7.65
C SER A 34 -5.74 6.07 7.55
N ARG A 35 -5.79 6.62 6.35
CA ARG A 35 -6.16 8.02 6.10
C ARG A 35 -7.65 8.30 6.38
N ASP A 36 -8.51 7.28 6.33
CA ASP A 36 -9.94 7.39 6.58
C ASP A 36 -10.30 7.28 8.07
N GLU A 37 -9.31 7.08 8.93
CA GLU A 37 -9.49 7.00 10.37
C GLU A 37 -9.57 8.39 11.03
N HIS A 38 -10.36 8.50 12.10
CA HIS A 38 -10.23 9.60 13.04
C HIS A 38 -9.01 9.37 13.94
N GLU A 39 -8.44 10.44 14.51
CA GLU A 39 -7.24 10.33 15.34
C GLU A 39 -7.43 9.36 16.52
N GLU A 40 -8.60 9.35 17.14
CA GLU A 40 -8.93 8.54 18.31
C GLU A 40 -8.98 7.03 18.04
N ILE A 41 -9.04 6.64 16.77
CA ILE A 41 -9.10 5.24 16.32
C ILE A 41 -7.97 4.89 15.36
N ASN A 42 -6.89 5.66 15.37
CA ASN A 42 -5.76 5.43 14.46
C ASN A 42 -5.14 4.03 14.66
N GLY A 43 -4.99 3.29 13.58
CA GLY A 43 -4.56 1.89 13.53
C GLY A 43 -5.72 0.88 13.41
N THR A 44 -6.97 1.37 13.33
CA THR A 44 -8.16 0.49 13.20
C THR A 44 -8.18 -0.23 11.85
N ALA A 45 -7.78 0.41 10.76
CA ALA A 45 -7.75 -0.22 9.43
C ALA A 45 -6.77 -1.40 9.41
N HIS A 46 -5.61 -1.24 10.02
CA HIS A 46 -4.61 -2.30 10.19
C HIS A 46 -5.12 -3.39 11.14
N PHE A 47 -5.73 -3.02 12.25
CA PHE A 47 -6.34 -3.99 13.16
C PHE A 47 -7.44 -4.80 12.47
N LEU A 48 -8.26 -4.15 11.64
CA LEU A 48 -9.31 -4.80 10.86
C LEU A 48 -8.73 -5.82 9.85
N GLU A 49 -7.60 -5.50 9.23
CA GLU A 49 -6.85 -6.41 8.37
C GLU A 49 -6.48 -7.70 9.14
N HIS A 50 -5.87 -7.58 10.33
CA HIS A 50 -5.54 -8.72 11.19
C HIS A 50 -6.76 -9.55 11.56
N MET A 51 -7.88 -8.91 11.84
CA MET A 51 -9.11 -9.60 12.23
C MET A 51 -9.83 -10.31 11.07
N ALA A 52 -9.57 -9.93 9.82
CA ALA A 52 -10.30 -10.48 8.67
C ALA A 52 -10.19 -12.00 8.52
N PHE A 53 -9.08 -12.60 8.99
CA PHE A 53 -8.84 -14.05 8.88
C PHE A 53 -9.00 -14.79 10.22
N LYS A 54 -9.58 -14.16 11.24
CA LYS A 54 -9.68 -14.71 12.61
C LYS A 54 -11.02 -15.40 12.89
N GLY A 55 -11.77 -15.70 11.86
CA GLY A 55 -13.00 -16.48 11.90
C GLY A 55 -14.24 -15.72 11.45
N THR A 56 -15.13 -16.46 10.84
CA THR A 56 -16.45 -16.03 10.39
C THR A 56 -17.55 -16.79 11.13
N LYS A 57 -18.80 -16.49 10.81
CA LYS A 57 -19.95 -17.25 11.34
C LYS A 57 -19.92 -18.72 10.91
N SER A 58 -19.24 -19.04 9.81
CA SER A 58 -19.23 -20.38 9.21
C SER A 58 -17.89 -21.11 9.30
N LYS A 59 -16.80 -20.42 9.63
CA LYS A 59 -15.43 -20.96 9.60
C LYS A 59 -14.60 -20.40 10.76
N THR A 60 -13.82 -21.25 11.40
CA THR A 60 -12.74 -20.83 12.31
C THR A 60 -11.55 -20.29 11.52
N ALA A 61 -10.64 -19.58 12.19
CA ALA A 61 -9.38 -19.10 11.58
C ALA A 61 -8.57 -20.25 10.97
N LYS A 62 -8.53 -21.42 11.65
CA LYS A 62 -7.85 -22.63 11.14
C LYS A 62 -8.49 -23.14 9.86
N GLU A 63 -9.81 -23.26 9.82
CA GLU A 63 -10.54 -23.72 8.63
C GLU A 63 -10.40 -22.77 7.44
N ILE A 64 -10.29 -21.45 7.68
CA ILE A 64 -9.98 -20.47 6.64
C ILE A 64 -8.61 -20.74 6.03
N ALA A 65 -7.57 -20.91 6.86
CA ALA A 65 -6.22 -21.21 6.42
C ALA A 65 -6.16 -22.55 5.67
N GLU A 66 -6.66 -23.63 6.28
CA GLU A 66 -6.67 -24.97 5.70
C GLU A 66 -7.41 -25.02 4.36
N LYS A 67 -8.49 -24.25 4.19
CA LYS A 67 -9.28 -24.22 2.97
C LYS A 67 -8.47 -23.69 1.77
N ILE A 68 -7.58 -22.76 1.99
CA ILE A 68 -6.69 -22.19 0.97
C ILE A 68 -5.42 -23.06 0.81
N GLU A 69 -4.81 -23.49 1.91
CA GLU A 69 -3.57 -24.25 1.89
C GLU A 69 -3.75 -25.66 1.30
N ASN A 70 -4.88 -26.32 1.54
CA ASN A 70 -5.20 -27.65 1.02
C ASN A 70 -5.25 -27.72 -0.52
N VAL A 71 -5.47 -26.58 -1.19
CA VAL A 71 -5.40 -26.46 -2.65
C VAL A 71 -4.10 -25.82 -3.13
N GLY A 72 -3.10 -25.69 -2.24
CA GLY A 72 -1.81 -25.07 -2.56
C GLY A 72 -1.92 -23.56 -2.81
N GLY A 73 -2.98 -22.93 -2.34
CA GLY A 73 -3.24 -21.51 -2.48
C GLY A 73 -2.47 -20.67 -1.46
N PHE A 74 -2.49 -19.36 -1.70
CA PHE A 74 -1.93 -18.33 -0.83
C PHE A 74 -2.99 -17.26 -0.56
N ILE A 75 -3.15 -16.85 0.69
CA ILE A 75 -4.04 -15.78 1.12
C ILE A 75 -3.23 -14.72 1.86
N ASN A 76 -3.53 -13.44 1.60
CA ASN A 76 -2.92 -12.34 2.31
C ASN A 76 -3.81 -11.09 2.27
N ALA A 77 -3.42 -10.07 3.05
CA ALA A 77 -4.00 -8.75 3.03
C ALA A 77 -2.90 -7.69 3.20
N TYR A 78 -3.22 -6.45 2.94
CA TYR A 78 -2.40 -5.30 3.33
C TYR A 78 -3.25 -4.05 3.53
N THR A 79 -2.76 -3.18 4.39
CA THR A 79 -3.32 -1.84 4.62
C THR A 79 -2.30 -0.78 4.23
N SER A 80 -2.76 0.23 3.49
CA SER A 80 -2.02 1.44 3.18
C SER A 80 -2.75 2.67 3.70
N GLN A 81 -2.28 3.85 3.36
CA GLN A 81 -2.96 5.09 3.72
C GLN A 81 -4.36 5.20 3.11
N GLU A 82 -4.56 4.73 1.88
CA GLU A 82 -5.80 4.94 1.12
C GLU A 82 -6.50 3.65 0.68
N THR A 83 -5.89 2.48 0.93
CA THR A 83 -6.42 1.19 0.45
C THR A 83 -6.18 0.09 1.45
N THR A 84 -7.18 -0.77 1.66
CA THR A 84 -7.03 -2.08 2.31
C THR A 84 -7.43 -3.16 1.32
N ALA A 85 -6.60 -4.17 1.14
CA ALA A 85 -6.80 -5.24 0.18
C ALA A 85 -6.79 -6.63 0.84
N TYR A 86 -7.68 -7.50 0.40
CA TYR A 86 -7.77 -8.90 0.79
C TYR A 86 -7.74 -9.76 -0.47
N PHE A 87 -6.80 -10.67 -0.58
CA PHE A 87 -6.61 -11.40 -1.82
C PHE A 87 -6.07 -12.82 -1.64
N VAL A 88 -6.32 -13.64 -2.65
CA VAL A 88 -5.81 -15.00 -2.77
C VAL A 88 -5.12 -15.20 -4.10
N LYS A 89 -4.21 -16.15 -4.14
CA LYS A 89 -3.63 -16.71 -5.37
C LYS A 89 -3.75 -18.22 -5.32
N LEU A 90 -4.38 -18.82 -6.33
CA LEU A 90 -4.62 -20.27 -6.42
C LEU A 90 -4.54 -20.74 -7.87
N LEU A 91 -4.80 -22.03 -8.11
CA LEU A 91 -5.06 -22.53 -9.47
C LEU A 91 -6.45 -22.08 -9.94
N GLY A 92 -6.62 -21.95 -11.25
CA GLY A 92 -7.87 -21.47 -11.84
C GLY A 92 -9.10 -22.32 -11.47
N ASN A 93 -8.93 -23.64 -11.32
CA ASN A 93 -10.01 -24.57 -10.94
C ASN A 93 -10.49 -24.37 -9.49
N ASP A 94 -9.69 -23.74 -8.64
CA ASP A 94 -9.98 -23.52 -7.23
C ASP A 94 -10.46 -22.10 -6.92
N LEU A 95 -10.73 -21.29 -7.95
CA LEU A 95 -11.17 -19.88 -7.81
C LEU A 95 -12.40 -19.75 -6.91
N ASP A 96 -13.34 -20.69 -6.96
CA ASP A 96 -14.55 -20.67 -6.14
C ASP A 96 -14.25 -20.74 -4.64
N ILE A 97 -13.18 -21.45 -4.26
CA ILE A 97 -12.70 -21.51 -2.88
C ILE A 97 -12.21 -20.12 -2.44
N GLY A 98 -11.45 -19.45 -3.30
CA GLY A 98 -10.97 -18.09 -3.01
C GLY A 98 -12.11 -17.07 -2.89
N ILE A 99 -13.10 -17.16 -3.78
CA ILE A 99 -14.30 -16.30 -3.74
C ILE A 99 -15.04 -16.51 -2.42
N ASP A 100 -15.33 -17.78 -2.06
CA ASP A 100 -16.05 -18.11 -0.82
C ASP A 100 -15.31 -17.59 0.42
N VAL A 101 -14.00 -17.78 0.50
CA VAL A 101 -13.21 -17.32 1.66
C VAL A 101 -13.19 -15.80 1.77
N ILE A 102 -12.85 -15.09 0.70
CA ILE A 102 -12.72 -13.62 0.77
C ILE A 102 -14.09 -12.97 1.00
N THR A 103 -15.15 -13.43 0.33
CA THR A 103 -16.48 -12.83 0.48
C THR A 103 -17.10 -13.12 1.85
N ASP A 104 -16.84 -14.31 2.43
CA ASP A 104 -17.28 -14.67 3.77
C ASP A 104 -16.53 -13.84 4.84
N ASN A 105 -15.22 -13.70 4.70
CA ASN A 105 -14.43 -12.87 5.60
C ASN A 105 -14.90 -11.41 5.62
N LEU A 106 -15.24 -10.82 4.49
CA LEU A 106 -15.68 -9.43 4.41
C LEU A 106 -17.10 -9.19 4.93
N GLN A 107 -17.97 -10.21 4.92
CA GLN A 107 -19.38 -10.04 5.29
C GLN A 107 -19.77 -10.68 6.61
N ASN A 108 -19.02 -11.67 7.05
CA ASN A 108 -19.43 -12.55 8.15
C ASN A 108 -18.36 -12.71 9.24
N SER A 109 -17.31 -11.89 9.27
CA SER A 109 -16.31 -11.90 10.34
C SER A 109 -17.00 -11.73 11.70
N THR A 110 -16.62 -12.57 12.66
CA THR A 110 -17.23 -12.56 13.99
C THR A 110 -16.63 -11.53 14.92
N PHE A 111 -15.39 -11.11 14.63
CA PHE A 111 -14.62 -10.25 15.54
C PHE A 111 -14.66 -10.79 16.99
N ASP A 112 -14.40 -12.09 17.13
CA ASP A 112 -14.41 -12.76 18.44
C ASP A 112 -13.51 -12.04 19.43
N GLU A 113 -13.99 -11.81 20.65
CA GLU A 113 -13.27 -11.00 21.65
C GLU A 113 -11.93 -11.64 22.06
N LYS A 114 -11.83 -12.98 22.10
CA LYS A 114 -10.58 -13.66 22.44
C LYS A 114 -9.57 -13.55 21.32
N GLU A 115 -10.00 -13.68 20.06
CA GLU A 115 -9.14 -13.49 18.91
C GLU A 115 -8.70 -12.02 18.81
N LEU A 116 -9.60 -11.08 19.08
CA LEU A 116 -9.27 -9.65 19.10
C LEU A 116 -8.19 -9.33 20.14
N GLU A 117 -8.30 -9.84 21.37
CA GLU A 117 -7.26 -9.64 22.39
C GLU A 117 -5.93 -10.35 22.03
N ARG A 118 -5.98 -11.49 21.34
CA ARG A 118 -4.79 -12.17 20.84
C ARG A 118 -4.11 -11.33 19.77
N GLU A 119 -4.85 -10.83 18.79
CA GLU A 119 -4.32 -9.98 17.72
C GLU A 119 -3.86 -8.62 18.22
N ARG A 120 -4.53 -8.05 19.22
CA ARG A 120 -4.02 -6.86 19.92
C ARG A 120 -2.61 -7.08 20.45
N GLY A 121 -2.36 -8.24 21.06
CA GLY A 121 -1.02 -8.62 21.53
C GLY A 121 0.00 -8.71 20.38
N VAL A 122 -0.39 -9.29 19.24
CA VAL A 122 0.45 -9.39 18.03
C VAL A 122 0.77 -8.01 17.48
N ILE A 123 -0.23 -7.13 17.29
CA ILE A 123 -0.03 -5.77 16.78
C ILE A 123 0.85 -4.94 17.72
N LEU A 124 0.70 -5.10 19.03
CA LEU A 124 1.56 -4.42 20.03
C LEU A 124 3.02 -4.90 19.95
N GLN A 125 3.27 -6.17 19.64
CA GLN A 125 4.62 -6.68 19.37
C GLN A 125 5.16 -6.13 18.06
N GLU A 126 4.34 -6.08 17.01
CA GLU A 126 4.71 -5.50 15.72
C GLU A 126 5.06 -4.00 15.86
N ILE A 127 4.28 -3.23 16.61
CA ILE A 127 4.64 -1.85 16.96
C ILE A 127 6.01 -1.79 17.67
N GLY A 128 6.28 -2.73 18.57
CA GLY A 128 7.58 -2.82 19.25
C GLY A 128 8.72 -3.05 18.27
N MET A 129 8.58 -4.04 17.39
CA MET A 129 9.59 -4.34 16.35
C MET A 129 9.80 -3.16 15.40
N TYR A 130 8.72 -2.50 15.01
CA TYR A 130 8.77 -1.31 14.16
C TYR A 130 9.52 -0.14 14.83
N LEU A 131 9.29 0.11 16.12
CA LEU A 131 9.99 1.15 16.89
C LEU A 131 11.48 0.85 17.11
N ASP A 132 11.89 -0.40 16.97
CA ASP A 132 13.27 -0.85 17.04
C ASP A 132 14.00 -0.77 15.68
N ASP A 133 13.29 -0.42 14.59
CA ASP A 133 13.90 -0.23 13.26
C ASP A 133 13.95 1.27 12.85
N PRO A 134 15.08 1.94 13.03
CA PRO A 134 15.24 3.35 12.68
C PRO A 134 15.09 3.62 11.18
N SER A 135 15.37 2.64 10.33
CA SER A 135 15.28 2.79 8.87
C SER A 135 13.82 2.86 8.39
N GLU A 136 12.92 2.15 9.06
CA GLU A 136 11.47 2.24 8.82
C GLU A 136 10.89 3.53 9.44
N MET A 137 11.25 3.81 10.70
CA MET A 137 10.73 4.95 11.44
C MET A 137 11.02 6.30 10.79
N VAL A 138 12.19 6.47 10.17
CA VAL A 138 12.58 7.76 9.55
C VAL A 138 11.60 8.17 8.44
N GLY A 139 11.06 7.20 7.71
CA GLY A 139 10.05 7.44 6.68
C GLY A 139 8.74 7.99 7.26
N ASP A 140 8.28 7.42 8.37
CA ASP A 140 7.06 7.86 9.05
C ASP A 140 7.23 9.20 9.79
N TYR A 141 8.39 9.45 10.39
CA TYR A 141 8.69 10.78 10.94
C TYR A 141 8.68 11.84 9.86
N TRP A 142 9.22 11.51 8.70
CA TRP A 142 9.17 12.39 7.54
C TRP A 142 7.73 12.62 7.07
N GLN A 143 6.92 11.55 6.93
CA GLN A 143 5.51 11.65 6.53
C GLN A 143 4.70 12.51 7.51
N ARG A 144 4.90 12.31 8.81
CA ARG A 144 4.27 13.11 9.87
C ARG A 144 4.69 14.58 9.82
N THR A 145 5.96 14.85 9.50
CA THR A 145 6.49 16.20 9.38
C THR A 145 5.97 16.89 8.10
N ALA A 146 5.83 16.12 7.02
CA ALA A 146 5.29 16.62 5.76
C ALA A 146 3.79 16.98 5.86
N TYR A 147 3.01 16.22 6.67
CA TYR A 147 1.57 16.37 6.83
C TYR A 147 1.17 16.43 8.32
N PRO A 148 1.63 17.46 9.07
CA PRO A 148 1.34 17.58 10.50
C PRO A 148 -0.17 17.75 10.74
N ASP A 149 -0.67 17.12 11.82
CA ASP A 149 -2.08 17.18 12.26
C ASP A 149 -3.10 16.73 11.20
N GLN A 150 -2.65 15.95 10.22
CA GLN A 150 -3.48 15.42 9.16
C GLN A 150 -3.50 13.87 9.21
N SER A 151 -4.58 13.28 8.70
CA SER A 151 -4.70 11.81 8.69
C SER A 151 -3.61 11.14 7.84
N LEU A 152 -3.17 11.79 6.75
CA LEU A 152 -2.10 11.29 5.89
C LEU A 152 -0.73 11.22 6.60
N GLY A 153 -0.51 12.03 7.63
CA GLY A 153 0.73 12.03 8.43
C GLY A 153 0.73 11.02 9.59
N ARG A 154 -0.34 10.24 9.77
CA ARG A 154 -0.44 9.26 10.86
C ARG A 154 0.13 7.90 10.46
N LEU A 155 0.62 7.15 11.47
CA LEU A 155 1.11 5.79 11.29
C LEU A 155 -0.02 4.85 10.84
N ILE A 156 0.23 3.98 9.88
CA ILE A 156 -0.71 2.94 9.45
C ILE A 156 -0.98 1.97 10.60
N ILE A 157 0.07 1.53 11.27
CA ILE A 157 0.00 0.59 12.40
C ILE A 157 -0.70 1.18 13.64
N GLY A 158 -0.83 2.52 13.70
CA GLY A 158 -1.44 3.24 14.80
C GLY A 158 -0.52 3.51 16.00
N LYS A 159 -1.03 4.33 16.92
CA LYS A 159 -0.33 4.63 18.18
C LYS A 159 -0.55 3.49 19.18
N LYS A 160 0.52 3.04 19.87
CA LYS A 160 0.47 2.00 20.90
C LYS A 160 -0.64 2.22 21.94
N SER A 161 -0.79 3.47 22.42
CA SER A 161 -1.82 3.83 23.41
C SER A 161 -3.25 3.69 22.89
N ILE A 162 -3.48 3.85 21.60
CA ILE A 162 -4.78 3.66 20.96
C ILE A 162 -5.04 2.17 20.81
N ILE A 163 -4.11 1.42 20.23
CA ILE A 163 -4.24 -0.03 20.00
C ILE A 163 -4.47 -0.80 21.31
N GLN A 164 -3.81 -0.38 22.40
CA GLN A 164 -4.00 -0.98 23.73
C GLN A 164 -5.43 -0.88 24.24
N ASN A 165 -6.17 0.17 23.86
CA ASN A 165 -7.46 0.51 24.47
C ASN A 165 -8.62 0.53 23.47
N ILE A 166 -8.39 0.29 22.18
CA ILE A 166 -9.46 0.35 21.19
C ILE A 166 -10.49 -0.74 21.46
N GLU A 167 -11.75 -0.34 21.53
CA GLU A 167 -12.85 -1.25 21.75
C GLU A 167 -13.25 -1.98 20.47
N ARG A 168 -13.65 -3.25 20.59
CA ARG A 168 -14.19 -4.06 19.49
C ARG A 168 -15.26 -3.32 18.68
N LYS A 169 -16.13 -2.59 19.35
CA LYS A 169 -17.20 -1.82 18.70
C LYS A 169 -16.64 -0.78 17.72
N LYS A 170 -15.55 -0.11 18.04
CA LYS A 170 -14.93 0.90 17.17
C LYS A 170 -14.38 0.30 15.88
N ILE A 171 -13.85 -0.92 15.96
CA ILE A 171 -13.34 -1.67 14.79
C ILE A 171 -14.51 -2.05 13.87
N ILE A 172 -15.60 -2.56 14.44
CA ILE A 172 -16.81 -2.91 13.69
C ILE A 172 -17.45 -1.65 13.09
N ASP A 173 -17.61 -0.60 13.88
CA ASP A 173 -18.18 0.68 13.42
C ASP A 173 -17.36 1.25 12.24
N PHE A 174 -16.02 1.17 12.32
CA PHE A 174 -15.15 1.61 11.19
C PHE A 174 -15.41 0.81 9.93
N MET A 175 -15.51 -0.52 10.02
CA MET A 175 -15.83 -1.38 8.89
C MET A 175 -17.21 -1.04 8.32
N GLU A 176 -18.24 -0.98 9.17
CA GLU A 176 -19.62 -0.69 8.76
C GLU A 176 -19.77 0.68 8.10
N HIS A 177 -18.99 1.69 8.52
CA HIS A 177 -19.03 3.05 7.96
C HIS A 177 -18.21 3.23 6.69
N ASN A 178 -17.23 2.39 6.45
CA ASN A 178 -16.28 2.61 5.37
C ASN A 178 -16.30 1.55 4.27
N TYR A 179 -16.68 0.29 4.58
CA TYR A 179 -16.63 -0.80 3.61
C TYR A 179 -17.93 -0.90 2.79
N HIS A 180 -18.12 0.08 1.89
CA HIS A 180 -19.31 0.15 1.03
C HIS A 180 -19.01 -0.35 -0.36
N PRO A 181 -20.00 -0.92 -1.07
CA PRO A 181 -19.82 -1.38 -2.44
C PRO A 181 -19.19 -0.34 -3.38
N ASN A 182 -19.56 0.94 -3.24
CA ASN A 182 -19.03 2.04 -4.05
C ASN A 182 -17.52 2.32 -3.82
N LYS A 183 -16.97 1.90 -2.68
CA LYS A 183 -15.54 2.00 -2.35
C LYS A 183 -14.80 0.68 -2.58
N MET A 184 -15.50 -0.36 -3.03
CA MET A 184 -14.92 -1.68 -3.25
C MET A 184 -14.72 -1.97 -4.72
N ILE A 185 -13.61 -2.62 -5.03
CA ILE A 185 -13.30 -3.16 -6.34
C ILE A 185 -12.92 -4.63 -6.18
N VAL A 186 -13.69 -5.50 -6.78
CA VAL A 186 -13.33 -6.90 -6.97
C VAL A 186 -12.43 -6.99 -8.18
N SER A 187 -11.26 -7.58 -8.03
CA SER A 187 -10.32 -7.77 -9.14
C SER A 187 -9.87 -9.21 -9.24
N ALA A 188 -9.81 -9.71 -10.47
CA ALA A 188 -9.23 -11.01 -10.74
C ALA A 188 -8.40 -11.01 -12.03
N ALA A 189 -7.27 -11.72 -11.99
CA ALA A 189 -6.41 -11.91 -13.16
C ALA A 189 -5.96 -13.37 -13.26
N GLY A 190 -6.04 -13.93 -14.46
CA GLY A 190 -5.73 -15.33 -14.74
C GLY A 190 -6.57 -15.87 -15.92
N ASN A 191 -6.64 -17.20 -16.05
CA ASN A 191 -7.53 -17.80 -17.06
C ASN A 191 -8.97 -17.85 -16.53
N ILE A 192 -9.66 -16.70 -16.59
CA ILE A 192 -10.99 -16.51 -16.01
C ILE A 192 -12.01 -16.00 -17.06
N ASN A 193 -13.28 -16.23 -16.77
CA ASN A 193 -14.41 -15.65 -17.51
C ASN A 193 -15.00 -14.50 -16.69
N HIS A 194 -15.14 -13.35 -17.33
CA HIS A 194 -15.66 -12.14 -16.67
C HIS A 194 -17.10 -12.27 -16.23
N GLU A 195 -17.95 -12.73 -17.13
CA GLU A 195 -19.39 -12.85 -16.95
C GLU A 195 -19.72 -13.84 -15.81
N GLU A 196 -19.01 -14.97 -15.76
CA GLU A 196 -19.13 -15.96 -14.69
C GLU A 196 -18.68 -15.39 -13.33
N LEU A 197 -17.56 -14.62 -13.31
CA LEU A 197 -17.12 -13.97 -12.08
C LEU A 197 -18.15 -12.93 -11.60
N VAL A 198 -18.66 -12.08 -12.49
CA VAL A 198 -19.69 -11.09 -12.16
C VAL A 198 -20.93 -11.76 -11.56
N GLU A 199 -21.40 -12.87 -12.15
CA GLU A 199 -22.54 -13.64 -11.63
C GLU A 199 -22.24 -14.22 -10.23
N LYS A 200 -21.05 -14.80 -10.01
CA LYS A 200 -20.65 -15.35 -8.71
C LYS A 200 -20.58 -14.25 -7.66
N ILE A 201 -19.96 -13.12 -7.97
CA ILE A 201 -19.83 -11.98 -7.03
C ILE A 201 -21.20 -11.37 -6.72
N SER A 202 -22.07 -11.20 -7.70
CA SER A 202 -23.43 -10.67 -7.46
C SER A 202 -24.26 -11.54 -6.51
N LYS A 203 -24.02 -12.86 -6.52
CA LYS A 203 -24.68 -13.82 -5.61
C LYS A 203 -24.00 -13.90 -4.22
N SER A 204 -22.69 -13.71 -4.14
CA SER A 204 -21.93 -13.90 -2.91
C SER A 204 -21.76 -12.61 -2.09
N MET A 205 -21.74 -11.42 -2.72
CA MET A 205 -21.55 -10.14 -2.02
C MET A 205 -22.88 -9.34 -1.89
N THR A 206 -23.82 -9.91 -1.15
CA THR A 206 -25.16 -9.34 -0.99
C THR A 206 -25.36 -8.58 0.31
N ASN A 207 -24.50 -8.81 1.32
CA ASN A 207 -24.64 -8.31 2.70
C ASN A 207 -23.62 -7.22 3.03
N LEU A 208 -23.28 -6.38 2.05
CA LEU A 208 -22.35 -5.27 2.28
C LEU A 208 -23.08 -4.09 2.95
N PRO A 209 -22.40 -3.35 3.84
CA PRO A 209 -22.96 -2.15 4.46
C PRO A 209 -23.44 -1.14 3.42
N LYS A 210 -24.54 -0.46 3.73
CA LYS A 210 -25.00 0.70 2.95
C LYS A 210 -24.59 1.95 3.70
N GLY A 211 -23.66 2.70 3.18
CA GLY A 211 -23.18 3.92 3.83
C GLY A 211 -23.13 5.10 2.87
N ASN A 212 -22.90 6.26 3.42
CA ASN A 212 -22.65 7.48 2.65
C ASN A 212 -21.14 7.58 2.40
N LEU A 213 -20.79 7.98 1.18
CA LEU A 213 -19.41 8.34 0.86
C LEU A 213 -19.03 9.55 1.72
N VAL A 214 -18.02 9.36 2.54
CA VAL A 214 -17.38 10.47 3.27
C VAL A 214 -16.19 10.92 2.43
N GLU A 215 -16.21 12.19 2.02
CA GLU A 215 -15.09 12.79 1.30
C GLU A 215 -13.90 12.93 2.24
N ARG A 216 -12.72 12.54 1.77
CA ARG A 216 -11.44 12.78 2.45
C ARG A 216 -11.15 14.28 2.48
N LYS A 217 -10.66 14.76 3.61
CA LYS A 217 -10.08 16.09 3.67
C LYS A 217 -8.84 16.12 2.77
N LYS A 218 -8.78 17.15 1.90
CA LYS A 218 -7.62 17.35 1.02
C LYS A 218 -6.36 17.50 1.86
N ALA A 219 -5.33 16.75 1.52
CA ALA A 219 -4.03 16.86 2.17
C ALA A 219 -3.33 18.17 1.77
N SER A 220 -2.56 18.71 2.69
CA SER A 220 -1.79 19.94 2.47
C SER A 220 -0.37 19.71 2.97
N TYR A 221 0.56 19.60 2.04
CA TYR A 221 1.97 19.50 2.36
C TYR A 221 2.45 20.76 3.09
N LYS A 222 3.19 20.58 4.18
CA LYS A 222 3.74 21.67 4.98
C LYS A 222 5.26 21.68 4.99
N GLY A 223 5.87 20.52 4.85
CA GLY A 223 7.29 20.35 5.09
C GLY A 223 7.64 20.58 6.57
N GLY A 224 8.92 20.73 6.84
CA GLY A 224 9.43 20.93 8.19
C GLY A 224 10.70 20.14 8.44
N GLU A 225 11.06 20.04 9.71
CA GLU A 225 12.25 19.30 10.14
C GLU A 225 11.91 18.51 11.39
N TYR A 226 12.42 17.29 11.46
CA TYR A 226 12.38 16.43 12.64
C TYR A 226 13.75 15.78 12.84
N ARG A 227 14.23 15.79 14.08
CA ARG A 227 15.46 15.12 14.49
C ARG A 227 15.23 14.37 15.78
N GLU A 228 15.77 13.17 15.86
CA GLU A 228 15.78 12.33 17.05
C GLU A 228 17.18 11.77 17.24
N GLU A 229 17.71 11.88 18.46
CA GLU A 229 18.99 11.27 18.82
C GLU A 229 18.75 9.86 19.39
N LYS A 230 19.43 8.87 18.81
CA LYS A 230 19.48 7.49 19.29
C LYS A 230 20.91 6.98 19.21
N GLU A 231 21.29 6.10 20.11
CA GLU A 231 22.56 5.36 20.03
C GLU A 231 22.46 4.30 18.93
N LEU A 232 22.92 4.64 17.72
CA LEU A 232 22.87 3.80 16.52
C LEU A 232 24.20 3.84 15.80
N GLU A 233 24.51 2.77 15.06
CA GLU A 233 25.68 2.70 14.17
C GLU A 233 25.58 3.64 12.97
N GLN A 234 24.37 4.00 12.56
CA GLN A 234 24.12 4.83 11.38
C GLN A 234 23.11 5.94 11.68
N ILE A 235 23.25 7.03 10.95
CA ILE A 235 22.25 8.09 10.83
C ILE A 235 21.30 7.71 9.66
N HIS A 236 20.03 7.64 9.95
CA HIS A 236 18.98 7.46 8.92
C HIS A 236 18.41 8.82 8.55
N LEU A 237 18.38 9.11 7.26
CA LEU A 237 17.96 10.40 6.71
C LEU A 237 16.87 10.22 5.68
N THR A 238 15.82 11.01 5.76
CA THR A 238 14.88 11.25 4.67
C THR A 238 14.82 12.76 4.37
N LEU A 239 15.20 13.14 3.15
CA LEU A 239 15.03 14.47 2.61
C LEU A 239 13.95 14.43 1.54
N GLY A 240 12.92 15.28 1.65
CA GLY A 240 11.83 15.22 0.69
C GLY A 240 11.16 16.56 0.43
N PHE A 241 10.33 16.57 -0.59
CA PHE A 241 9.61 17.73 -1.11
C PHE A 241 8.16 17.35 -1.43
N GLU A 242 7.30 18.33 -1.59
CA GLU A 242 5.99 18.10 -2.20
C GLU A 242 6.18 17.49 -3.58
N GLY A 243 5.41 16.47 -3.87
CA GLY A 243 5.35 15.77 -5.15
C GLY A 243 4.00 15.96 -5.81
N LEU A 244 3.60 15.01 -6.66
CA LEU A 244 2.41 15.08 -7.49
C LEU A 244 1.43 13.98 -7.10
N ASP A 245 0.14 14.28 -7.18
CA ASP A 245 -0.92 13.30 -7.05
C ASP A 245 -1.01 12.37 -8.29
N PHE A 246 -1.90 11.36 -8.22
CA PHE A 246 -2.06 10.41 -9.32
C PHE A 246 -2.64 11.03 -10.61
N TYR A 247 -3.31 12.17 -10.52
CA TYR A 247 -4.05 12.79 -11.64
C TYR A 247 -3.26 13.93 -12.31
N ASP A 248 -2.11 14.32 -11.73
CA ASP A 248 -1.28 15.39 -12.28
C ASP A 248 -0.73 15.00 -13.66
N GLU A 249 -0.81 15.92 -14.61
CA GLU A 249 -0.30 15.71 -15.98
C GLU A 249 1.20 15.39 -16.02
N ASN A 250 1.97 15.86 -15.03
CA ASN A 250 3.40 15.64 -14.89
C ASN A 250 3.77 14.41 -14.05
N PHE A 251 2.79 13.60 -13.64
CA PHE A 251 3.01 12.40 -12.82
C PHE A 251 4.13 11.50 -13.40
N TYR A 252 4.07 11.19 -14.68
CA TYR A 252 5.10 10.35 -15.32
C TYR A 252 6.45 11.05 -15.46
N ALA A 253 6.48 12.38 -15.61
CA ALA A 253 7.71 13.15 -15.61
C ALA A 253 8.41 13.05 -14.24
N LEU A 254 7.66 13.16 -13.13
CA LEU A 254 8.19 12.95 -11.79
C LEU A 254 8.70 11.51 -11.59
N LYS A 255 8.00 10.48 -12.09
CA LYS A 255 8.47 9.08 -12.03
C LYS A 255 9.79 8.89 -12.78
N ILE A 256 9.94 9.51 -13.97
CA ILE A 256 11.20 9.47 -14.74
C ILE A 256 12.31 10.19 -13.98
N TYR A 257 12.05 11.39 -13.44
CA TYR A 257 13.00 12.14 -12.64
C TYR A 257 13.46 11.33 -11.42
N THR A 258 12.52 10.74 -10.69
CA THR A 258 12.81 9.86 -9.54
C THR A 258 13.72 8.70 -9.93
N ALA A 259 13.46 8.07 -11.09
CA ALA A 259 14.28 6.99 -11.58
C ALA A 259 15.70 7.45 -11.95
N ILE A 260 15.87 8.62 -12.54
CA ILE A 260 17.18 9.20 -12.84
C ILE A 260 17.95 9.46 -11.55
N MET A 261 17.28 10.04 -10.55
CA MET A 261 17.91 10.42 -9.30
C MET A 261 18.31 9.22 -8.46
N GLY A 262 17.43 8.23 -8.25
CA GLY A 262 17.66 7.21 -7.24
C GLY A 262 17.15 5.80 -7.52
N ALA A 263 16.83 5.43 -8.77
CA ALA A 263 16.43 4.05 -9.07
C ALA A 263 17.60 3.22 -9.62
N GLY A 264 18.22 2.45 -8.75
CA GLY A 264 19.26 1.49 -9.10
C GLY A 264 20.68 2.07 -9.14
N MET A 265 21.65 1.18 -9.34
CA MET A 265 23.09 1.46 -9.20
C MET A 265 23.63 2.51 -10.19
N SER A 266 22.97 2.75 -11.29
CA SER A 266 23.40 3.73 -12.30
C SER A 266 22.65 5.06 -12.22
N SER A 267 21.92 5.31 -11.13
CA SER A 267 21.27 6.58 -10.85
C SER A 267 22.28 7.62 -10.36
N ARG A 268 21.93 8.91 -10.48
CA ARG A 268 22.84 10.00 -10.14
C ARG A 268 23.31 9.96 -8.69
N LEU A 269 22.37 9.86 -7.76
CA LEU A 269 22.70 9.85 -6.32
C LEU A 269 23.54 8.63 -5.94
N PHE A 270 23.24 7.46 -6.51
CA PHE A 270 24.04 6.26 -6.25
C PHE A 270 25.47 6.43 -6.75
N GLN A 271 25.65 6.90 -8.00
CA GLN A 271 26.99 7.08 -8.59
C GLN A 271 27.79 8.17 -7.90
N GLU A 272 27.18 9.32 -7.60
CA GLU A 272 27.90 10.47 -7.04
C GLU A 272 28.21 10.30 -5.55
N ILE A 273 27.24 9.77 -4.79
CA ILE A 273 27.32 9.73 -3.32
C ILE A 273 27.89 8.41 -2.82
N ARG A 274 27.43 7.27 -3.39
CA ARG A 274 27.89 5.96 -2.95
C ARG A 274 29.17 5.51 -3.64
N GLU A 275 29.18 5.50 -5.00
CA GLU A 275 30.31 4.91 -5.74
C GLU A 275 31.55 5.81 -5.75
N LYS A 276 31.39 7.11 -5.98
CA LYS A 276 32.53 8.02 -6.05
C LYS A 276 33.06 8.45 -4.69
N ARG A 277 32.17 8.64 -3.70
CA ARG A 277 32.52 9.24 -2.40
C ARG A 277 32.45 8.27 -1.24
N GLY A 278 31.71 7.18 -1.36
CA GLY A 278 31.56 6.19 -0.29
C GLY A 278 30.82 6.71 0.96
N LEU A 279 29.97 7.74 0.83
CA LEU A 279 29.33 8.41 1.96
C LEU A 279 28.15 7.65 2.55
N VAL A 280 27.61 6.67 1.83
CA VAL A 280 26.42 5.90 2.25
C VAL A 280 26.55 4.44 1.88
N TYR A 281 25.92 3.56 2.68
CA TYR A 281 25.73 2.16 2.28
C TYR A 281 24.61 2.03 1.25
N SER A 282 23.51 2.74 1.48
CA SER A 282 22.36 2.76 0.58
C SER A 282 21.83 4.18 0.39
N ILE A 283 21.39 4.48 -0.83
CA ILE A 283 20.66 5.69 -1.16
C ILE A 283 19.69 5.39 -2.28
N TYR A 284 18.47 5.86 -2.14
CA TYR A 284 17.44 5.73 -3.17
C TYR A 284 16.49 6.93 -3.15
N ALA A 285 15.79 7.13 -4.26
CA ALA A 285 14.73 8.12 -4.36
C ALA A 285 13.39 7.43 -4.62
N GLY A 286 12.33 7.98 -4.05
CA GLY A 286 10.95 7.55 -4.21
C GLY A 286 10.02 8.73 -4.47
N SER A 287 8.89 8.48 -5.13
CA SER A 287 7.84 9.48 -5.31
C SER A 287 6.46 8.87 -5.05
N PRO A 288 6.11 8.57 -3.79
CA PRO A 288 4.77 8.14 -3.43
C PRO A 288 3.75 9.21 -3.86
N SER A 289 2.65 8.77 -4.47
CA SER A 289 1.53 9.61 -4.86
C SER A 289 0.27 9.11 -4.18
N PHE A 290 -0.65 10.01 -3.88
CA PHE A 290 -1.95 9.77 -3.27
C PHE A 290 -3.05 10.35 -4.16
N SER A 291 -4.28 10.25 -3.72
CA SER A 291 -5.45 10.70 -4.50
C SER A 291 -5.49 12.24 -4.70
N ASP A 292 -4.82 13.04 -3.88
CA ASP A 292 -4.90 14.51 -3.88
C ASP A 292 -3.58 15.21 -3.56
N THR A 293 -2.49 14.47 -3.42
CA THR A 293 -1.15 14.96 -3.11
C THR A 293 -0.10 13.91 -3.45
N GLY A 294 1.15 14.24 -3.31
CA GLY A 294 2.25 13.30 -3.42
C GLY A 294 3.51 13.88 -2.79
N THR A 295 4.57 13.08 -2.82
CA THR A 295 5.88 13.49 -2.31
C THR A 295 6.98 13.02 -3.24
N PHE A 296 8.12 13.69 -3.19
CA PHE A 296 9.39 13.21 -3.69
C PHE A 296 10.34 13.11 -2.51
N GLN A 297 11.02 12.01 -2.36
CA GLN A 297 11.90 11.80 -1.20
C GLN A 297 13.17 11.03 -1.59
N VAL A 298 14.26 11.35 -0.91
CA VAL A 298 15.53 10.64 -0.94
C VAL A 298 15.77 10.08 0.44
N VAL A 299 16.06 8.78 0.51
CA VAL A 299 16.34 8.06 1.75
C VAL A 299 17.77 7.57 1.71
N ALA A 300 18.51 7.74 2.80
CA ALA A 300 19.89 7.30 2.92
C ALA A 300 20.26 6.87 4.35
N GLY A 301 21.15 5.89 4.45
CA GLY A 301 21.86 5.53 5.70
C GLY A 301 23.33 5.89 5.60
N THR A 302 23.85 6.63 6.59
CA THR A 302 25.21 7.19 6.58
C THR A 302 25.84 7.18 7.96
N GLY A 303 27.15 7.37 8.03
CA GLY A 303 27.87 7.57 9.30
C GLY A 303 27.81 9.00 9.84
N ALA A 304 28.20 9.16 11.10
CA ALA A 304 28.15 10.46 11.78
C ALA A 304 29.15 11.48 11.21
N GLU A 305 30.26 11.04 10.65
CA GLU A 305 31.21 11.95 10.01
C GLU A 305 30.84 12.23 8.56
N GLU A 306 30.34 11.21 7.83
CA GLU A 306 29.98 11.29 6.43
C GLU A 306 28.77 12.20 6.17
N ILE A 307 27.85 12.37 7.14
CA ILE A 307 26.67 13.23 7.01
C ILE A 307 27.04 14.69 6.70
N LYS A 308 28.19 15.15 7.16
CA LYS A 308 28.69 16.53 6.96
C LYS A 308 28.98 16.81 5.49
N GLU A 309 29.45 15.81 4.75
CA GLU A 309 29.68 15.90 3.30
C GLU A 309 28.44 15.47 2.52
N LEU A 310 27.71 14.47 2.99
CA LEU A 310 26.50 13.94 2.32
C LEU A 310 25.46 15.03 2.04
N LEU A 311 25.10 15.83 3.03
CA LEU A 311 24.02 16.81 2.89
C LEU A 311 24.31 17.87 1.83
N PRO A 312 25.48 18.55 1.81
CA PRO A 312 25.83 19.49 0.75
C PRO A 312 25.81 18.83 -0.65
N VAL A 313 26.43 17.66 -0.80
CA VAL A 313 26.49 16.97 -2.09
C VAL A 313 25.10 16.55 -2.57
N LEU A 314 24.26 16.03 -1.68
CA LEU A 314 22.87 15.68 -1.99
C LEU A 314 22.07 16.89 -2.46
N CYS A 315 22.16 18.02 -1.72
CA CYS A 315 21.48 19.25 -2.09
C CYS A 315 21.97 19.80 -3.44
N ASP A 316 23.28 19.77 -3.69
CA ASP A 316 23.87 20.23 -4.96
C ASP A 316 23.40 19.36 -6.13
N GLU A 317 23.37 18.02 -5.97
CA GLU A 317 22.87 17.11 -7.01
C GLU A 317 21.39 17.37 -7.32
N LEU A 318 20.55 17.54 -6.30
CA LEU A 318 19.13 17.85 -6.49
C LEU A 318 18.92 19.22 -7.16
N ALA A 319 19.66 20.26 -6.75
CA ALA A 319 19.56 21.61 -7.31
C ALA A 319 20.09 21.73 -8.76
N ASN A 320 21.04 20.91 -9.10
CA ASN A 320 21.69 20.94 -10.43
C ASN A 320 21.04 19.99 -11.44
N ALA A 321 20.41 18.90 -10.98
CA ALA A 321 19.79 17.90 -11.86
C ALA A 321 18.85 18.54 -12.91
N PRO A 322 17.90 19.44 -12.58
CA PRO A 322 17.01 20.04 -13.59
C PRO A 322 17.73 20.83 -14.67
N LYS A 323 18.95 21.31 -14.40
CA LYS A 323 19.73 22.15 -15.34
C LYS A 323 20.60 21.33 -16.29
N ASN A 324 20.92 20.09 -15.93
CA ASN A 324 21.92 19.29 -16.63
C ASN A 324 21.47 17.85 -16.92
N LEU A 325 20.16 17.58 -16.89
CA LEU A 325 19.59 16.32 -17.34
C LEU A 325 19.96 16.09 -18.81
N THR A 326 20.40 14.88 -19.11
CA THR A 326 20.72 14.49 -20.48
C THR A 326 19.59 13.65 -21.09
N GLU A 327 19.42 13.76 -22.39
CA GLU A 327 18.46 12.93 -23.13
C GLU A 327 18.73 11.43 -22.93
N LYS A 328 20.01 11.05 -22.82
CA LYS A 328 20.42 9.66 -22.54
C LYS A 328 19.88 9.14 -21.21
N GLU A 329 19.90 9.94 -20.15
CA GLU A 329 19.36 9.57 -18.84
C GLU A 329 17.83 9.42 -18.91
N ILE A 330 17.16 10.34 -19.60
CA ILE A 330 15.71 10.31 -19.78
C ILE A 330 15.29 9.04 -20.53
N GLU A 331 15.92 8.74 -21.67
CA GLU A 331 15.58 7.56 -22.46
C GLU A 331 15.92 6.24 -21.73
N LYS A 332 17.02 6.20 -20.99
CA LYS A 332 17.34 5.07 -20.11
C LYS A 332 16.25 4.84 -19.08
N SER A 333 15.82 5.90 -18.37
CA SER A 333 14.81 5.79 -17.30
C SER A 333 13.43 5.44 -17.86
N LYS A 334 13.05 6.00 -19.01
CA LYS A 334 11.86 5.56 -19.76
C LYS A 334 11.91 4.07 -20.10
N THR A 335 13.06 3.58 -20.56
CA THR A 335 13.25 2.16 -20.88
C THR A 335 13.09 1.30 -19.62
N GLN A 336 13.71 1.69 -18.51
CA GLN A 336 13.61 0.97 -17.23
C GLN A 336 12.16 0.91 -16.74
N LEU A 337 11.43 2.03 -16.74
CA LEU A 337 10.03 2.08 -16.32
C LEU A 337 9.12 1.24 -17.23
N LYS A 338 9.29 1.35 -18.56
CA LYS A 338 8.54 0.51 -19.53
C LYS A 338 8.82 -0.97 -19.30
N THR A 339 10.07 -1.36 -19.11
CA THR A 339 10.46 -2.75 -18.87
C THR A 339 9.88 -3.26 -17.56
N SER A 340 9.94 -2.48 -16.48
CA SER A 340 9.34 -2.83 -15.19
C SER A 340 7.82 -3.06 -15.31
N ILE A 341 7.12 -2.18 -16.04
CA ILE A 341 5.68 -2.34 -16.31
C ILE A 341 5.41 -3.62 -17.12
N LEU A 342 6.24 -3.92 -18.13
CA LEU A 342 6.05 -5.13 -18.94
C LEU A 342 6.31 -6.40 -18.13
N MET A 343 7.39 -6.44 -17.35
CA MET A 343 7.69 -7.57 -16.46
C MET A 343 6.62 -7.78 -15.39
N SER A 344 6.05 -6.70 -14.85
CA SER A 344 4.96 -6.82 -13.87
C SER A 344 3.71 -7.51 -14.44
N LYS A 345 3.50 -7.45 -15.76
CA LYS A 345 2.40 -8.14 -16.45
C LYS A 345 2.53 -9.67 -16.48
N GLU A 346 3.68 -10.21 -16.13
CA GLU A 346 3.90 -11.67 -16.03
C GLU A 346 3.32 -12.25 -14.73
N SER A 347 2.87 -11.43 -13.79
CA SER A 347 2.27 -11.85 -12.52
C SER A 347 0.76 -11.63 -12.54
N THR A 348 -0.03 -12.68 -12.23
CA THR A 348 -1.48 -12.55 -12.05
C THR A 348 -1.84 -11.57 -10.94
N MET A 349 -1.09 -11.58 -9.81
CA MET A 349 -1.30 -10.66 -8.70
C MET A 349 -1.06 -9.20 -9.12
N SER A 350 0.06 -8.92 -9.77
CA SER A 350 0.36 -7.56 -10.27
C SER A 350 -0.70 -7.08 -11.26
N ASN A 351 -1.23 -7.96 -12.11
CA ASN A 351 -2.30 -7.59 -13.04
C ASN A 351 -3.63 -7.33 -12.33
N ALA A 352 -3.96 -8.08 -11.29
CA ALA A 352 -5.15 -7.82 -10.47
C ALA A 352 -5.04 -6.46 -9.79
N ALA A 353 -3.93 -6.19 -9.06
CA ALA A 353 -3.70 -4.91 -8.38
C ALA A 353 -3.62 -3.71 -9.34
N ASN A 354 -2.91 -3.85 -10.46
CA ASN A 354 -2.82 -2.79 -11.48
C ASN A 354 -4.18 -2.48 -12.13
N SER A 355 -5.06 -3.48 -12.23
CA SER A 355 -6.41 -3.28 -12.76
C SER A 355 -7.26 -2.45 -11.80
N VAL A 356 -7.11 -2.66 -10.49
CA VAL A 356 -7.73 -1.83 -9.45
C VAL A 356 -7.23 -0.40 -9.55
N HIS A 357 -5.90 -0.21 -9.51
CA HIS A 357 -5.32 1.13 -9.58
C HIS A 357 -5.81 1.92 -10.79
N GLN A 358 -5.90 1.30 -11.97
CA GLN A 358 -6.41 1.98 -13.16
C GLN A 358 -7.88 2.40 -13.04
N ILE A 359 -8.74 1.62 -12.37
CA ILE A 359 -10.15 1.96 -12.19
C ILE A 359 -10.35 3.00 -11.09
N SER A 360 -9.48 3.00 -10.08
CA SER A 360 -9.51 4.00 -9.01
C SER A 360 -9.00 5.37 -9.48
N THR A 361 -8.16 5.38 -10.53
CA THR A 361 -7.47 6.60 -10.99
C THR A 361 -8.12 7.19 -12.26
N PHE A 362 -8.70 6.36 -13.12
CA PHE A 362 -9.27 6.75 -14.43
C PHE A 362 -10.69 6.23 -14.62
#